data_126fa8ef45d5edf3b9f72e157ef498ba
#
_entry.id   126fa8ef45d5edf3b9f72e157ef498ba
#
_cell.length_a   1.000
_cell.length_b   1.000
_cell.length_c   1.000
_cell.angle_alpha   90.00
_cell.angle_beta   90.00
_cell.angle_gamma   90.00
#
_symmetry.space_group_name_H-M   'P 1'
#
loop_
_entity.id
_entity.type
_entity.pdbx_description
1 polymer ?
#
loop_
_entity_poly.entity_id
_entity_poly.type
_entity_poly.pdbx_seq_one_letter_code
_entity_poly.pdbx_strand_id
1 'polypeptide(L)'
;DFVVQCGKGTYIRSLGRDLALALGTVGHLSALRRTVVGPFREEGSISLSKLEALGHIPALFGVLAPVATALDDIPALALTEAQADRLRQGQPVLLTRDAPPSGALVRAEVGSRLVALVRSDGVALQPVRVFNL
;
A
#
# COMPACT_ATOMS: atom_id res chain seq x y z
N ASP A 1 -18.90 -19.83 -11.93
CA ASP A 1 -18.19 -18.78 -11.15
C ASP A 1 -16.72 -18.83 -11.47
N PHE A 2 -16.06 -17.65 -11.54
CA PHE A 2 -14.63 -17.53 -11.82
C PHE A 2 -13.95 -16.74 -10.72
N VAL A 3 -12.75 -17.15 -10.34
CA VAL A 3 -11.83 -16.35 -9.54
C VAL A 3 -10.73 -15.85 -10.47
N VAL A 4 -10.54 -14.53 -10.50
CA VAL A 4 -9.57 -13.89 -11.41
C VAL A 4 -8.56 -13.11 -10.58
N GLN A 5 -7.28 -13.44 -10.75
CA GLN A 5 -6.17 -12.62 -10.25
C GLN A 5 -5.60 -11.82 -11.42
N CYS A 6 -5.56 -10.50 -11.28
CA CYS A 6 -5.15 -9.62 -12.36
C CYS A 6 -4.44 -8.37 -11.85
N GLY A 7 -3.69 -7.72 -12.73
CA GLY A 7 -3.02 -6.46 -12.46
C GLY A 7 -3.94 -5.24 -12.56
N LYS A 8 -3.38 -4.09 -12.20
CA LYS A 8 -4.04 -2.79 -12.37
C LYS A 8 -4.40 -2.57 -13.85
N GLY A 9 -5.58 -2.02 -14.09
CA GLY A 9 -6.09 -1.70 -15.44
C GLY A 9 -6.85 -2.81 -16.13
N THR A 10 -6.95 -4.01 -15.55
CA THR A 10 -7.75 -5.10 -16.11
C THR A 10 -9.25 -4.84 -15.88
N TYR A 11 -10.01 -4.83 -16.96
CA TYR A 11 -11.47 -4.65 -16.93
C TYR A 11 -12.17 -6.02 -16.90
N ILE A 12 -12.57 -6.47 -15.71
CA ILE A 12 -13.17 -7.80 -15.52
C ILE A 12 -14.50 -7.96 -16.31
N ARG A 13 -15.27 -6.88 -16.48
CA ARG A 13 -16.48 -6.92 -17.33
C ARG A 13 -16.16 -7.20 -18.80
N SER A 14 -15.06 -6.62 -19.31
CA SER A 14 -14.59 -6.90 -20.68
C SER A 14 -14.10 -8.33 -20.80
N LEU A 15 -13.35 -8.83 -19.82
CA LEU A 15 -12.90 -10.21 -19.78
C LEU A 15 -14.08 -11.18 -19.84
N GLY A 16 -15.15 -10.95 -19.07
CA GLY A 16 -16.35 -11.78 -19.09
C GLY A 16 -17.04 -11.80 -20.45
N ARG A 17 -17.16 -10.63 -21.11
CA ARG A 17 -17.69 -10.52 -22.46
C ARG A 17 -16.80 -11.26 -23.48
N ASP A 18 -15.51 -11.07 -23.42
CA ASP A 18 -14.56 -11.64 -24.38
C ASP A 18 -14.48 -13.16 -24.25
N LEU A 19 -14.60 -13.69 -23.03
CA LEU A 19 -14.74 -15.12 -22.79
C LEU A 19 -16.02 -15.69 -23.43
N ALA A 20 -17.15 -15.01 -23.27
CA ALA A 20 -18.39 -15.44 -23.90
C ALA A 20 -18.30 -15.48 -25.43
N LEU A 21 -17.70 -14.44 -26.03
CA LEU A 21 -17.48 -14.38 -27.48
C LEU A 21 -16.52 -15.49 -27.95
N ALA A 22 -15.47 -15.78 -27.22
CA ALA A 22 -14.54 -16.87 -27.53
C ALA A 22 -15.21 -18.26 -27.49
N LEU A 23 -16.25 -18.41 -26.67
CA LEU A 23 -17.08 -19.62 -26.60
C LEU A 23 -18.23 -19.64 -27.66
N GLY A 24 -18.30 -18.66 -28.56
CA GLY A 24 -19.32 -18.58 -29.60
C GLY A 24 -20.69 -18.15 -29.08
N THR A 25 -20.74 -17.47 -27.94
CA THR A 25 -22.00 -17.01 -27.31
C THR A 25 -21.89 -15.55 -26.86
N VAL A 26 -22.94 -15.05 -26.22
CA VAL A 26 -22.96 -13.74 -25.57
C VAL A 26 -23.10 -13.91 -24.05
N GLY A 27 -22.48 -13.01 -23.26
CA GLY A 27 -22.55 -13.10 -21.83
C GLY A 27 -22.20 -11.78 -21.13
N HIS A 28 -22.59 -11.69 -19.88
CA HIS A 28 -22.26 -10.57 -19.00
C HIS A 28 -22.05 -11.05 -17.57
N LEU A 29 -21.41 -10.25 -16.75
CA LEU A 29 -21.29 -10.55 -15.34
C LEU A 29 -22.60 -10.21 -14.61
N SER A 30 -23.18 -11.18 -13.93
CA SER A 30 -24.33 -10.99 -13.04
C SER A 30 -23.90 -10.43 -11.68
N ALA A 31 -22.68 -10.75 -11.23
CA ALA A 31 -22.09 -10.25 -10.00
C ALA A 31 -20.58 -10.10 -10.14
N LEU A 32 -20.01 -9.16 -9.38
CA LEU A 32 -18.58 -8.95 -9.28
C LEU A 32 -18.23 -8.59 -7.85
N ARG A 33 -17.36 -9.39 -7.24
CA ARG A 33 -16.86 -9.15 -5.89
C ARG A 33 -15.35 -9.05 -5.91
N ARG A 34 -14.81 -7.98 -5.32
CA ARG A 34 -13.37 -7.83 -5.13
C ARG A 34 -13.02 -8.27 -3.73
N THR A 35 -12.26 -9.35 -3.61
CA THR A 35 -11.94 -10.00 -2.34
C THR A 35 -10.56 -9.61 -1.81
N VAL A 36 -9.64 -9.21 -2.71
CA VAL A 36 -8.26 -8.84 -2.35
C VAL A 36 -7.79 -7.65 -3.19
N VAL A 37 -7.12 -6.68 -2.56
CA VAL A 37 -6.42 -5.57 -3.22
C VAL A 37 -5.11 -5.30 -2.47
N GLY A 38 -3.98 -5.71 -3.04
CA GLY A 38 -2.69 -5.65 -2.34
C GLY A 38 -2.76 -6.40 -1.00
N PRO A 39 -2.37 -5.78 0.11
CA PRO A 39 -2.45 -6.40 1.43
C PRO A 39 -3.86 -6.44 2.01
N PHE A 40 -4.81 -5.72 1.42
CA PHE A 40 -6.17 -5.61 1.95
C PHE A 40 -7.04 -6.78 1.46
N ARG A 41 -7.73 -7.41 2.42
CA ARG A 41 -8.64 -8.54 2.20
C ARG A 41 -10.05 -8.20 2.64
N GLU A 42 -11.03 -8.89 2.07
CA GLU A 42 -12.45 -8.68 2.39
C GLU A 42 -12.74 -8.92 3.88
N GLU A 43 -12.11 -9.92 4.49
CA GLU A 43 -12.31 -10.26 5.90
C GLU A 43 -11.91 -9.13 6.86
N GLY A 44 -10.95 -8.28 6.44
CA GLY A 44 -10.53 -7.10 7.18
C GLY A 44 -11.33 -5.84 6.86
N SER A 45 -12.34 -5.92 5.96
CA SER A 45 -13.13 -4.78 5.56
C SER A 45 -14.19 -4.42 6.61
N ILE A 46 -14.56 -3.14 6.66
CA ILE A 46 -15.65 -2.64 7.47
C ILE A 46 -16.83 -2.27 6.58
N SER A 47 -18.05 -2.65 6.97
CA SER A 47 -19.26 -2.26 6.25
C SER A 47 -19.54 -0.76 6.38
N LEU A 48 -20.15 -0.17 5.35
CA LEU A 48 -20.50 1.24 5.37
C LEU A 48 -21.46 1.59 6.54
N SER A 49 -22.44 0.74 6.81
CA SER A 49 -23.36 0.91 7.94
C SER A 49 -22.65 0.90 9.30
N LYS A 50 -21.62 0.06 9.48
CA LYS A 50 -20.79 0.05 10.68
C LYS A 50 -19.95 1.33 10.79
N LEU A 51 -19.41 1.81 9.66
CA LEU A 51 -18.65 3.05 9.61
C LEU A 51 -19.52 4.25 9.95
N GLU A 52 -20.75 4.31 9.42
CA GLU A 52 -21.73 5.36 9.73
C GLU A 52 -22.13 5.35 11.21
N ALA A 53 -22.31 4.15 11.80
CA ALA A 53 -22.67 4.01 13.22
C ALA A 53 -21.56 4.48 14.19
N LEU A 54 -20.29 4.52 13.75
CA LEU A 54 -19.18 5.03 14.57
C LEU A 54 -19.25 6.55 14.81
N GLY A 55 -19.89 7.32 13.93
CA GLY A 55 -20.37 8.70 14.10
C GLY A 55 -19.36 9.78 14.50
N HIS A 56 -18.24 9.44 15.15
CA HIS A 56 -17.27 10.39 15.69
C HIS A 56 -15.84 10.09 15.23
N ILE A 57 -15.09 11.16 14.92
CA ILE A 57 -13.71 11.11 14.42
C ILE A 57 -12.79 10.22 15.27
N PRO A 58 -12.76 10.28 16.63
CA PRO A 58 -11.90 9.40 17.42
C PRO A 58 -12.16 7.91 17.24
N ALA A 59 -13.43 7.51 17.11
CA ALA A 59 -13.79 6.10 16.88
C ALA A 59 -13.39 5.62 15.47
N LEU A 60 -13.38 6.52 14.49
CA LEU A 60 -12.94 6.22 13.12
C LEU A 60 -11.44 5.91 13.04
N PHE A 61 -10.61 6.57 13.86
CA PHE A 61 -9.17 6.27 13.91
C PHE A 61 -8.89 4.83 14.36
N GLY A 62 -9.74 4.26 15.21
CA GLY A 62 -9.60 2.88 15.69
C GLY A 62 -9.83 1.80 14.63
N VAL A 63 -10.43 2.15 13.48
CA VAL A 63 -10.69 1.22 12.38
C VAL A 63 -9.80 1.47 11.16
N LEU A 64 -8.93 2.47 11.20
CA LEU A 64 -7.95 2.72 10.15
C LEU A 64 -6.79 1.73 10.25
N ALA A 65 -6.46 1.10 9.13
CA ALA A 65 -5.23 0.34 9.05
C ALA A 65 -4.01 1.29 9.08
N PRO A 66 -2.88 0.88 9.68
CA PRO A 66 -1.64 1.66 9.61
C PRO A 66 -1.24 1.95 8.16
N VAL A 67 -0.66 3.13 7.90
CA VAL A 67 -0.18 3.49 6.56
C VAL A 67 0.84 2.48 6.05
N ALA A 68 1.68 1.92 6.92
CA ALA A 68 2.64 0.88 6.60
C ALA A 68 2.01 -0.36 5.97
N THR A 69 0.75 -0.68 6.29
CA THR A 69 0.01 -1.78 5.66
C THR A 69 -0.13 -1.58 4.15
N ALA A 70 -0.39 -0.37 3.69
CA ALA A 70 -0.51 -0.06 2.25
C ALA A 70 0.84 -0.07 1.51
N LEU A 71 1.94 -0.15 2.24
CA LEU A 71 3.32 -0.11 1.75
C LEU A 71 4.05 -1.44 2.00
N ASP A 72 3.31 -2.52 2.24
CA ASP A 72 3.85 -3.82 2.66
C ASP A 72 4.80 -4.45 1.62
N ASP A 73 4.61 -4.12 0.35
CA ASP A 73 5.45 -4.51 -0.78
C ASP A 73 6.78 -3.72 -0.86
N ILE A 74 6.94 -2.64 -0.07
CA ILE A 74 8.16 -1.83 -0.04
C ILE A 74 9.03 -2.28 1.14
N PRO A 75 10.30 -2.67 0.90
CA PRO A 75 11.19 -3.11 1.97
C PRO A 75 11.36 -2.06 3.07
N ALA A 76 11.37 -2.50 4.33
CA ALA A 76 11.60 -1.64 5.48
C ALA A 76 13.09 -1.47 5.78
N LEU A 77 13.49 -0.28 6.20
CA LEU A 77 14.81 0.04 6.71
C LEU A 77 14.69 0.72 8.07
N ALA A 78 15.29 0.11 9.07
CA ALA A 78 15.31 0.67 10.42
C ALA A 78 16.30 1.86 10.51
N LEU A 79 15.84 2.96 11.09
CA LEU A 79 16.65 4.15 11.34
C LEU A 79 16.72 4.47 12.83
N THR A 80 17.73 5.26 13.19
CA THR A 80 17.78 5.93 14.50
C THR A 80 16.88 7.17 14.50
N GLU A 81 16.50 7.65 15.70
CA GLU A 81 15.71 8.91 15.79
C GLU A 81 16.44 10.10 15.16
N ALA A 82 17.76 10.20 15.35
CA ALA A 82 18.55 11.27 14.75
C ALA A 82 18.51 11.25 13.20
N GLN A 83 18.50 10.06 12.60
CA GLN A 83 18.34 9.90 11.16
C GLN A 83 16.91 10.25 10.70
N ALA A 84 15.92 9.85 11.49
CA ALA A 84 14.54 10.19 11.22
C ALA A 84 14.28 11.70 11.25
N ASP A 85 14.87 12.41 12.23
CA ASP A 85 14.75 13.87 12.32
C ASP A 85 15.32 14.59 11.10
N ARG A 86 16.42 14.10 10.56
CA ARG A 86 16.97 14.63 9.30
C ARG A 86 16.00 14.42 8.14
N LEU A 87 15.41 13.24 8.02
CA LEU A 87 14.40 12.97 6.97
C LEU A 87 13.16 13.85 7.12
N ARG A 88 12.69 14.09 8.36
CA ARG A 88 11.56 15.01 8.62
C ARG A 88 11.84 16.43 8.16
N GLN A 89 13.10 16.84 8.23
CA GLN A 89 13.56 18.14 7.73
C GLN A 89 13.85 18.16 6.21
N GLY A 90 13.56 17.05 5.50
CA GLY A 90 13.84 16.91 4.08
C GLY A 90 15.33 16.70 3.75
N GLN A 91 16.18 16.42 4.75
CA GLN A 91 17.61 16.24 4.58
C GLN A 91 17.95 14.78 4.26
N PRO A 92 18.94 14.51 3.41
CA PRO A 92 19.42 13.17 3.15
C PRO A 92 20.11 12.57 4.38
N VAL A 93 20.04 11.23 4.49
CA VAL A 93 20.71 10.46 5.54
C VAL A 93 21.80 9.61 4.92
N LEU A 94 23.06 9.83 5.32
CA LEU A 94 24.17 8.97 4.93
C LEU A 94 24.11 7.64 5.69
N LEU A 95 24.30 6.54 4.96
CA LEU A 95 24.43 5.22 5.52
C LEU A 95 25.88 4.76 5.42
N THR A 96 26.44 4.34 6.55
CA THR A 96 27.83 3.84 6.64
C THR A 96 27.92 2.34 6.39
N ARG A 97 26.82 1.62 6.53
CA ARG A 97 26.71 0.16 6.32
C ARG A 97 25.32 -0.17 5.81
N ASP A 98 25.20 -1.30 5.14
CA ASP A 98 23.92 -1.90 4.70
C ASP A 98 23.02 -0.96 3.89
N ALA A 99 23.64 -0.07 3.09
CA ALA A 99 22.88 0.81 2.21
C ALA A 99 22.13 -0.03 1.15
N PRO A 100 20.82 0.20 0.96
CA PRO A 100 20.10 -0.44 -0.12
C PRO A 100 20.72 -0.11 -1.48
N PRO A 101 20.55 -0.96 -2.49
CA PRO A 101 21.08 -0.70 -3.83
C PRO A 101 20.63 0.68 -4.36
N SER A 102 21.48 1.30 -5.19
CA SER A 102 21.12 2.56 -5.85
C SER A 102 19.83 2.43 -6.65
N GLY A 103 18.94 3.39 -6.52
CA GLY A 103 17.60 3.40 -7.12
C GLY A 103 16.52 2.71 -6.29
N ALA A 104 16.87 1.91 -5.28
CA ALA A 104 15.91 1.22 -4.44
C ALA A 104 15.02 2.20 -3.67
N LEU A 105 13.71 1.97 -3.71
CA LEU A 105 12.72 2.62 -2.85
C LEU A 105 12.54 1.77 -1.59
N VAL A 106 12.69 2.40 -0.43
CA VAL A 106 12.48 1.74 0.86
C VAL A 106 11.63 2.62 1.79
N ARG A 107 10.94 1.99 2.73
CA ARG A 107 10.25 2.67 3.82
C ARG A 107 11.19 2.79 5.01
N ALA A 108 11.41 4.00 5.45
CA ALA A 108 12.24 4.32 6.61
C ALA A 108 11.39 4.30 7.87
N GLU A 109 11.80 3.52 8.87
CA GLU A 109 11.04 3.29 10.09
C GLU A 109 11.92 3.48 11.34
N VAL A 110 11.32 3.94 12.43
CA VAL A 110 11.92 3.93 13.76
C VAL A 110 11.03 3.05 14.65
N GLY A 111 11.55 1.89 15.04
CA GLY A 111 10.74 0.85 15.65
C GLY A 111 9.62 0.41 14.68
N SER A 112 8.36 0.59 15.08
CA SER A 112 7.19 0.31 14.24
C SER A 112 6.62 1.57 13.55
N ARG A 113 7.22 2.73 13.77
CA ARG A 113 6.69 4.00 13.25
C ARG A 113 7.30 4.33 11.90
N LEU A 114 6.45 4.42 10.88
CA LEU A 114 6.81 4.88 9.55
C LEU A 114 7.18 6.37 9.60
N VAL A 115 8.36 6.71 9.05
CA VAL A 115 8.88 8.08 8.98
C VAL A 115 8.80 8.64 7.57
N ALA A 116 9.32 7.89 6.60
CA ALA A 116 9.37 8.35 5.21
C ALA A 116 9.45 7.21 4.20
N LEU A 117 9.07 7.46 2.97
CA LEU A 117 9.59 6.75 1.82
C LEU A 117 10.86 7.46 1.36
N VAL A 118 11.92 6.69 1.15
CA VAL A 118 13.23 7.18 0.75
C VAL A 118 13.76 6.40 -0.43
N ARG A 119 14.55 7.05 -1.25
CA ARG A 119 15.28 6.41 -2.35
C ARG A 119 16.76 6.37 -2.02
N SER A 120 17.35 5.20 -2.15
CA SER A 120 18.79 5.04 -2.00
C SER A 120 19.53 5.47 -3.26
N ASP A 121 20.65 6.14 -3.12
CA ASP A 121 21.63 6.35 -4.19
C ASP A 121 22.85 5.42 -4.07
N GLY A 122 22.81 4.49 -3.10
CA GLY A 122 23.89 3.55 -2.78
C GLY A 122 24.75 3.99 -1.61
N VAL A 123 24.67 5.24 -1.19
CA VAL A 123 25.45 5.84 -0.07
C VAL A 123 24.53 6.58 0.89
N ALA A 124 23.53 7.26 0.35
CA ALA A 124 22.58 8.08 1.10
C ALA A 124 21.12 7.71 0.79
N LEU A 125 20.26 8.04 1.72
CA LEU A 125 18.81 7.96 1.57
C LEU A 125 18.27 9.35 1.28
N GLN A 126 17.65 9.52 0.13
CA GLN A 126 16.98 10.75 -0.28
C GLN A 126 15.49 10.67 0.06
N PRO A 127 14.92 11.60 0.83
CA PRO A 127 13.49 11.57 1.15
C PRO A 127 12.65 11.79 -0.13
N VAL A 128 11.72 10.88 -0.38
CA VAL A 128 10.72 10.96 -1.46
C VAL A 128 9.40 11.47 -0.91
N ARG A 129 9.00 10.94 0.24
CA ARG A 129 7.78 11.33 0.96
C ARG A 129 7.99 11.20 2.45
N VAL A 130 7.79 12.27 3.19
CA VAL A 130 7.80 12.28 4.66
C VAL A 130 6.37 12.15 5.18
N PHE A 131 6.18 11.37 6.24
CA PHE A 131 4.90 11.17 6.91
C PHE A 131 4.93 11.85 8.28
N ASN A 132 3.92 12.64 8.55
CA ASN A 132 3.67 13.27 9.86
C ASN A 132 2.48 12.53 10.50
N LEU A 133 2.77 11.34 11.05
CA LEU A 133 1.79 10.42 11.67
C LEU A 133 1.86 10.52 13.19
#